data_e9fee8764e765b184250d4e9a8b4a601
#
_entry.id   e9fee8764e765b184250d4e9a8b4a601
#
_cell.length_a   1.000
_cell.length_b   1.000
_cell.length_c   1.000
_cell.angle_alpha   90.00
_cell.angle_beta   90.00
_cell.angle_gamma   90.00
#
_symmetry.space_group_name_H-M   'P 1'
#
loop_
_entity.id
_entity.type
_entity.pdbx_description
1 polymer ?
#
loop_
_entity_poly.entity_id
_entity_poly.type
_entity_poly.pdbx_seq_one_letter_code
_entity_poly.pdbx_strand_id
1 'polypeptide(L)'
;FFGSARFVSRDEAEKRLKAAQDQDSDVTAAECDLEMSAYYEAARELARRLTEWSKALEGEDSRFIVCSGGGPGIMEAANRGACEARGLSVGLGISLPNEATGNPYITRELAFEFHYFFMRKFWFAYLSKAMVAMPGGFGTFDELFEVLTLMQTRKMTKHQPIVLFGMDYWDSVIDFDGLVRAGTIASADLDLIHRTDSVDGAFDFITRELTEHALADPGGGL
;
A
#
# COMPACT_ATOMS: atom_id res chain seq x y z
N PHE A 1 -2.15 -0.28 -2.52
CA PHE A 1 -0.95 0.05 -1.75
C PHE A 1 -1.12 1.39 -1.07
N PHE A 2 -0.86 1.44 0.24
CA PHE A 2 -0.88 2.63 1.08
C PHE A 2 0.46 2.78 1.81
N GLY A 3 0.88 4.01 2.08
CA GLY A 3 2.12 4.30 2.77
C GLY A 3 2.51 5.77 2.68
N SER A 4 3.68 6.11 3.21
CA SER A 4 4.17 7.49 3.27
C SER A 4 4.38 8.09 1.88
N ALA A 5 3.85 9.29 1.67
CA ALA A 5 4.13 10.12 0.50
C ALA A 5 5.54 10.77 0.53
N ARG A 6 6.25 10.65 1.66
CA ARG A 6 7.55 11.32 1.88
C ARG A 6 8.75 10.43 1.59
N PHE A 7 8.56 9.11 1.50
CA PHE A 7 9.65 8.19 1.21
C PHE A 7 10.10 8.33 -0.24
N VAL A 8 11.38 8.29 -0.44
CA VAL A 8 11.98 8.43 -1.76
C VAL A 8 12.70 7.15 -2.18
N SER A 9 12.99 7.00 -3.46
CA SER A 9 13.79 5.88 -3.95
C SER A 9 15.19 5.91 -3.33
N ARG A 10 15.84 4.75 -3.28
CA ARG A 10 17.20 4.63 -2.75
C ARG A 10 18.17 5.56 -3.45
N ASP A 11 18.12 5.63 -4.78
CA ASP A 11 18.98 6.51 -5.57
C ASP A 11 18.82 7.99 -5.19
N GLU A 12 17.60 8.42 -4.92
CA GLU A 12 17.33 9.80 -4.50
C GLU A 12 17.77 10.05 -3.06
N ALA A 13 17.57 9.09 -2.16
CA ALA A 13 18.02 9.18 -0.77
C ALA A 13 19.55 9.25 -0.68
N GLU A 14 20.28 8.45 -1.46
CA GLU A 14 21.74 8.48 -1.55
C GLU A 14 22.26 9.83 -2.07
N LYS A 15 21.58 10.42 -3.08
CA LYS A 15 21.91 11.77 -3.57
C LYS A 15 21.72 12.84 -2.50
N ARG A 16 20.62 12.76 -1.75
CA ARG A 16 20.34 13.71 -0.65
C ARG A 16 21.39 13.61 0.46
N LEU A 17 21.75 12.39 0.84
CA LEU A 17 22.77 12.16 1.86
C LEU A 17 24.12 12.72 1.42
N LYS A 18 24.53 12.43 0.18
CA LYS A 18 25.77 12.96 -0.37
C LYS A 18 25.76 14.50 -0.42
N ALA A 19 24.67 15.10 -0.86
CA ALA A 19 24.54 16.56 -0.92
C ALA A 19 24.64 17.20 0.48
N ALA A 20 24.03 16.57 1.50
CA ALA A 20 24.14 17.04 2.89
C ALA A 20 25.58 16.96 3.42
N GLN A 21 26.28 15.85 3.13
CA GLN A 21 27.67 15.65 3.50
C GLN A 21 28.60 16.66 2.81
N ASP A 22 28.43 16.89 1.51
CA ASP A 22 29.25 17.85 0.72
C ASP A 22 29.05 19.31 1.20
N GLN A 23 27.91 19.62 1.82
CA GLN A 23 27.60 20.97 2.36
C GLN A 23 27.91 21.11 3.84
N ASP A 24 28.50 20.10 4.50
CA ASP A 24 28.77 20.07 5.95
C ASP A 24 27.53 20.43 6.79
N SER A 25 26.34 19.97 6.31
CA SER A 25 25.03 20.21 6.95
C SER A 25 24.60 19.02 7.81
N ASP A 26 23.52 19.18 8.61
CA ASP A 26 22.95 18.08 9.38
C ASP A 26 22.47 16.96 8.46
N VAL A 27 23.05 15.79 8.60
CA VAL A 27 22.77 14.60 7.78
C VAL A 27 21.62 13.75 8.32
N THR A 28 21.14 14.02 9.54
CA THR A 28 20.15 13.17 10.25
C THR A 28 18.89 12.89 9.42
N ALA A 29 18.36 13.91 8.76
CA ALA A 29 17.17 13.75 7.91
C ALA A 29 17.47 12.91 6.66
N ALA A 30 18.65 13.07 6.06
CA ALA A 30 19.05 12.32 4.87
C ALA A 30 19.40 10.86 5.19
N GLU A 31 19.94 10.59 6.38
CA GLU A 31 20.15 9.22 6.89
C GLU A 31 18.81 8.53 7.12
N CYS A 32 17.84 9.21 7.70
CA CYS A 32 16.48 8.70 7.84
C CYS A 32 15.82 8.43 6.46
N ASP A 33 15.97 9.33 5.49
CA ASP A 33 15.49 9.12 4.12
C ASP A 33 16.11 7.86 3.51
N LEU A 34 17.41 7.61 3.74
CA LEU A 34 18.08 6.42 3.23
C LEU A 34 17.58 5.13 3.89
N GLU A 35 17.38 5.14 5.20
CA GLU A 35 16.79 4.01 5.92
C GLU A 35 15.36 3.71 5.41
N MET A 36 14.51 4.72 5.34
CA MET A 36 13.12 4.58 4.90
C MET A 36 12.99 4.24 3.42
N SER A 37 14.01 4.51 2.60
CA SER A 37 14.02 4.12 1.19
C SER A 37 13.91 2.62 0.96
N ALA A 38 14.29 1.80 1.95
CA ALA A 38 14.10 0.35 1.90
C ALA A 38 12.63 -0.03 1.71
N TYR A 39 11.71 0.71 2.32
CA TYR A 39 10.27 0.48 2.14
C TYR A 39 9.76 0.91 0.77
N TYR A 40 10.34 1.96 0.18
CA TYR A 40 10.04 2.35 -1.20
C TYR A 40 10.41 1.22 -2.16
N GLU A 41 11.63 0.68 -2.06
CA GLU A 41 12.09 -0.40 -2.94
C GLU A 41 11.31 -1.71 -2.69
N ALA A 42 10.95 -2.02 -1.44
CA ALA A 42 10.12 -3.17 -1.12
C ALA A 42 8.71 -3.05 -1.74
N ALA A 43 8.07 -1.88 -1.66
CA ALA A 43 6.77 -1.63 -2.27
C ALA A 43 6.82 -1.74 -3.80
N ARG A 44 7.87 -1.18 -4.42
CA ARG A 44 8.13 -1.27 -5.86
C ARG A 44 8.31 -2.73 -6.32
N GLU A 45 9.15 -3.48 -5.62
CA GLU A 45 9.41 -4.89 -5.95
C GLU A 45 8.17 -5.77 -5.75
N LEU A 46 7.44 -5.60 -4.65
CA LEU A 46 6.21 -6.34 -4.39
C LEU A 46 5.16 -6.05 -5.47
N ALA A 47 4.96 -4.79 -5.83
CA ALA A 47 4.02 -4.39 -6.87
C ALA A 47 4.40 -4.93 -8.25
N ARG A 48 5.71 -4.95 -8.58
CA ARG A 48 6.23 -5.55 -9.81
C ARG A 48 5.89 -7.04 -9.88
N ARG A 49 6.20 -7.79 -8.83
CA ARG A 49 5.96 -9.24 -8.74
C ARG A 49 4.47 -9.59 -8.79
N LEU A 50 3.63 -8.86 -8.05
CA LEU A 50 2.17 -9.05 -8.07
C LEU A 50 1.60 -8.78 -9.47
N THR A 51 2.15 -7.79 -10.17
CA THR A 51 1.74 -7.49 -11.54
C THR A 51 2.17 -8.60 -12.51
N GLU A 52 3.38 -9.13 -12.39
CA GLU A 52 3.86 -10.26 -13.22
C GLU A 52 3.01 -11.52 -12.97
N TRP A 53 2.73 -11.83 -11.71
CA TRP A 53 1.86 -12.93 -11.33
C TRP A 53 0.45 -12.77 -11.90
N SER A 54 -0.14 -11.59 -11.73
CA SER A 54 -1.50 -11.30 -12.24
C SER A 54 -1.59 -11.45 -13.76
N LYS A 55 -0.54 -11.04 -14.50
CA LYS A 55 -0.48 -11.19 -15.95
C LYS A 55 -0.34 -12.63 -16.40
N ALA A 56 0.21 -13.50 -15.56
CA ALA A 56 0.36 -14.93 -15.84
C ALA A 56 -0.91 -15.75 -15.56
N LEU A 57 -1.93 -15.16 -14.91
CA LEU A 57 -3.21 -15.82 -14.68
C LEU A 57 -3.95 -16.03 -16.02
N GLU A 58 -4.53 -17.20 -16.18
CA GLU A 58 -5.35 -17.52 -17.36
C GLU A 58 -6.72 -16.81 -17.25
N GLY A 59 -7.20 -16.26 -18.37
CA GLY A 59 -8.49 -15.60 -18.49
C GLY A 59 -8.43 -14.07 -18.47
N GLU A 60 -9.23 -13.43 -19.34
CA GLU A 60 -9.26 -11.96 -19.47
C GLU A 60 -9.86 -11.26 -18.23
N ASP A 61 -10.75 -11.94 -17.50
CA ASP A 61 -11.50 -11.40 -16.36
C ASP A 61 -10.78 -11.61 -15.00
N SER A 62 -9.61 -12.27 -14.99
CA SER A 62 -8.91 -12.69 -13.76
C SER A 62 -7.71 -11.82 -13.40
N ARG A 63 -7.65 -10.58 -13.86
CA ARG A 63 -6.48 -9.71 -13.64
C ARG A 63 -6.67 -8.80 -12.44
N PHE A 64 -5.68 -8.85 -11.55
CA PHE A 64 -5.55 -7.86 -10.47
C PHE A 64 -4.64 -6.72 -10.94
N ILE A 65 -5.00 -5.50 -10.59
CA ILE A 65 -4.28 -4.29 -10.99
C ILE A 65 -3.80 -3.57 -9.73
N VAL A 66 -2.54 -3.15 -9.72
CA VAL A 66 -1.99 -2.33 -8.65
C VAL A 66 -2.72 -1.00 -8.60
N CYS A 67 -3.21 -0.65 -7.41
CA CYS A 67 -3.92 0.61 -7.15
C CYS A 67 -3.24 1.35 -5.98
N SER A 68 -3.14 2.66 -6.10
CA SER A 68 -2.64 3.55 -5.05
C SER A 68 -3.41 4.88 -5.05
N GLY A 69 -3.09 5.76 -4.10
CA GLY A 69 -3.59 7.13 -4.08
C GLY A 69 -3.01 8.04 -5.17
N GLY A 70 -2.09 7.53 -5.99
CA GLY A 70 -1.54 8.26 -7.14
C GLY A 70 -0.50 9.33 -6.79
N GLY A 71 -0.22 9.60 -5.52
CA GLY A 71 0.78 10.57 -5.07
C GLY A 71 2.22 10.05 -5.13
N PRO A 72 3.18 10.79 -4.55
CA PRO A 72 4.57 10.39 -4.45
C PRO A 72 4.82 9.30 -3.39
N GLY A 73 6.06 8.93 -3.19
CA GLY A 73 6.48 8.00 -2.14
C GLY A 73 6.07 6.57 -2.40
N ILE A 74 5.50 5.91 -1.41
CA ILE A 74 5.07 4.50 -1.51
C ILE A 74 4.03 4.31 -2.64
N MET A 75 3.17 5.29 -2.85
CA MET A 75 2.18 5.25 -3.93
C MET A 75 2.85 5.24 -5.30
N GLU A 76 3.86 6.09 -5.48
CA GLU A 76 4.70 6.09 -6.68
C GLU A 76 5.48 4.78 -6.84
N ALA A 77 6.10 4.28 -5.77
CA ALA A 77 6.84 3.02 -5.78
C ALA A 77 5.97 1.86 -6.29
N ALA A 78 4.73 1.75 -5.81
CA ALA A 78 3.79 0.73 -6.25
C ALA A 78 3.41 0.87 -7.74
N ASN A 79 3.04 2.07 -8.18
CA ASN A 79 2.73 2.31 -9.59
C ASN A 79 3.95 2.08 -10.49
N ARG A 80 5.15 2.47 -10.04
CA ARG A 80 6.41 2.24 -10.74
C ARG A 80 6.71 0.75 -10.91
N GLY A 81 6.55 -0.05 -9.86
CA GLY A 81 6.73 -1.49 -9.94
C GLY A 81 5.79 -2.14 -10.96
N ALA A 82 4.52 -1.74 -10.98
CA ALA A 82 3.57 -2.22 -11.99
C ALA A 82 3.96 -1.80 -13.42
N CYS A 83 4.40 -0.56 -13.61
CA CYS A 83 4.87 -0.04 -14.89
C CYS A 83 6.12 -0.81 -15.39
N GLU A 84 7.09 -1.09 -14.51
CA GLU A 84 8.30 -1.88 -14.83
C GLU A 84 7.96 -3.31 -15.25
N ALA A 85 6.91 -3.90 -14.67
CA ALA A 85 6.35 -5.18 -15.10
C ALA A 85 5.50 -5.07 -16.39
N ARG A 86 5.42 -3.90 -17.02
CA ARG A 86 4.56 -3.61 -18.19
C ARG A 86 3.09 -3.96 -17.94
N GLY A 87 2.62 -3.73 -16.73
CA GLY A 87 1.22 -3.88 -16.33
C GLY A 87 0.52 -2.53 -16.23
N LEU A 88 -0.80 -2.59 -16.04
CA LEU A 88 -1.61 -1.42 -15.75
C LEU A 88 -1.49 -1.06 -14.27
N SER A 89 -1.68 0.23 -13.95
CA SER A 89 -1.81 0.68 -12.58
C SER A 89 -2.85 1.79 -12.44
N VAL A 90 -3.56 1.82 -11.33
CA VAL A 90 -4.62 2.77 -11.01
C VAL A 90 -4.10 3.80 -10.02
N GLY A 91 -4.44 5.06 -10.24
CA GLY A 91 -4.28 6.14 -9.28
C GLY A 91 -5.65 6.72 -8.90
N LEU A 92 -6.02 6.63 -7.62
CA LEU A 92 -7.21 7.27 -7.07
C LEU A 92 -6.79 8.53 -6.30
N GLY A 93 -6.50 9.61 -7.03
CA GLY A 93 -6.04 10.88 -6.48
C GLY A 93 -7.15 11.64 -5.76
N ILE A 94 -6.74 12.60 -4.94
CA ILE A 94 -7.63 13.58 -4.31
C ILE A 94 -7.15 14.97 -4.71
N SER A 95 -8.09 15.82 -5.10
CA SER A 95 -7.78 17.22 -5.42
C SER A 95 -7.45 17.98 -4.13
N LEU A 96 -6.18 18.30 -3.93
CA LEU A 96 -5.69 19.07 -2.79
C LEU A 96 -5.11 20.40 -3.26
N PRO A 97 -5.34 21.50 -2.50
CA PRO A 97 -4.68 22.77 -2.79
C PRO A 97 -3.14 22.58 -2.71
N ASN A 98 -2.44 22.93 -3.76
CA ASN A 98 -0.97 22.88 -3.87
C ASN A 98 -0.33 21.48 -4.04
N GLU A 99 -1.07 20.42 -4.32
CA GLU A 99 -0.48 19.16 -4.77
C GLU A 99 -0.43 19.07 -6.30
N ALA A 100 0.70 18.58 -6.81
CA ALA A 100 0.88 18.33 -8.23
C ALA A 100 0.01 17.15 -8.69
N THR A 101 -0.31 17.12 -9.96
CA THR A 101 -0.90 15.96 -10.64
C THR A 101 -0.12 14.69 -10.32
N GLY A 102 -0.81 13.55 -10.22
CA GLY A 102 -0.30 12.26 -9.80
C GLY A 102 1.06 11.82 -10.35
N ASN A 103 1.63 10.77 -9.80
CA ASN A 103 2.95 10.28 -10.19
C ASN A 103 2.96 9.78 -11.67
N PRO A 104 4.12 9.79 -12.35
CA PRO A 104 4.21 9.53 -13.80
C PRO A 104 4.00 8.06 -14.20
N TYR A 105 3.89 7.13 -13.24
CA TYR A 105 3.80 5.69 -13.50
C TYR A 105 2.37 5.16 -13.53
N ILE A 106 1.37 6.00 -13.28
CA ILE A 106 -0.03 5.64 -13.39
C ILE A 106 -0.41 5.48 -14.87
N THR A 107 -1.17 4.44 -15.19
CA THR A 107 -1.75 4.31 -16.53
C THR A 107 -2.71 5.49 -16.78
N ARG A 108 -2.48 6.25 -17.82
CA ARG A 108 -3.14 7.53 -18.07
C ARG A 108 -4.67 7.45 -18.01
N GLU A 109 -5.24 6.41 -18.57
CA GLU A 109 -6.69 6.17 -18.63
C GLU A 109 -7.26 5.68 -17.29
N LEU A 110 -6.38 5.33 -16.32
CA LEU A 110 -6.72 4.84 -14.99
C LEU A 110 -6.30 5.83 -13.89
N ALA A 111 -6.02 7.07 -14.26
CA ALA A 111 -5.80 8.17 -13.32
C ALA A 111 -7.13 8.85 -13.02
N PHE A 112 -7.66 8.63 -11.83
CA PHE A 112 -8.91 9.22 -11.38
C PHE A 112 -8.64 10.29 -10.33
N GLU A 113 -9.42 11.36 -10.35
CA GLU A 113 -9.34 12.44 -9.37
C GLU A 113 -10.67 12.57 -8.64
N PHE A 114 -10.64 12.55 -7.32
CA PHE A 114 -11.79 12.72 -6.46
C PHE A 114 -11.74 14.10 -5.80
N HIS A 115 -12.90 14.70 -5.64
CA HIS A 115 -13.05 15.94 -4.90
C HIS A 115 -13.32 15.70 -3.41
N TYR A 116 -14.01 14.62 -3.07
CA TYR A 116 -14.38 14.28 -1.70
C TYR A 116 -13.67 13.02 -1.21
N PHE A 117 -13.09 13.09 -0.01
CA PHE A 117 -12.39 11.97 0.62
C PHE A 117 -13.27 10.72 0.76
N PHE A 118 -14.54 10.87 1.19
CA PHE A 118 -15.43 9.73 1.42
C PHE A 118 -15.71 8.94 0.13
N MET A 119 -15.80 9.60 -1.02
CA MET A 119 -15.99 8.93 -2.30
C MET A 119 -14.76 8.11 -2.68
N ARG A 120 -13.56 8.69 -2.51
CA ARG A 120 -12.31 7.97 -2.77
C ARG A 120 -12.16 6.76 -1.87
N LYS A 121 -12.41 6.91 -0.57
CA LYS A 121 -12.37 5.83 0.42
C LYS A 121 -13.34 4.69 0.06
N PHE A 122 -14.57 5.05 -0.33
CA PHE A 122 -15.55 4.06 -0.80
C PHE A 122 -14.99 3.23 -1.96
N TRP A 123 -14.39 3.87 -2.97
CA TRP A 123 -13.85 3.16 -4.14
C TRP A 123 -12.63 2.31 -3.78
N PHE A 124 -11.77 2.76 -2.87
CA PHE A 124 -10.68 1.92 -2.35
C PHE A 124 -11.22 0.67 -1.67
N ALA A 125 -12.16 0.82 -0.75
CA ALA A 125 -12.76 -0.33 -0.06
C ALA A 125 -13.53 -1.24 -1.02
N TYR A 126 -14.32 -0.67 -1.94
CA TYR A 126 -15.17 -1.44 -2.86
C TYR A 126 -14.37 -2.25 -3.87
N LEU A 127 -13.39 -1.65 -4.53
CA LEU A 127 -12.63 -2.28 -5.62
C LEU A 127 -11.49 -3.18 -5.13
N SER A 128 -10.89 -2.90 -3.97
CA SER A 128 -9.70 -3.63 -3.53
C SER A 128 -10.00 -5.11 -3.26
N LYS A 129 -9.07 -5.96 -3.66
CA LYS A 129 -9.09 -7.40 -3.39
C LYS A 129 -8.01 -7.82 -2.38
N ALA A 130 -7.02 -6.96 -2.18
CA ALA A 130 -5.99 -7.06 -1.15
C ALA A 130 -5.53 -5.67 -0.75
N MET A 131 -5.01 -5.50 0.46
CA MET A 131 -4.45 -4.26 0.95
C MET A 131 -3.01 -4.48 1.42
N VAL A 132 -2.12 -3.60 0.99
CA VAL A 132 -0.75 -3.52 1.51
C VAL A 132 -0.56 -2.15 2.14
N ALA A 133 -0.34 -2.14 3.45
CA ALA A 133 -0.03 -0.95 4.23
C ALA A 133 1.47 -0.98 4.60
N MET A 134 2.22 -0.11 3.92
CA MET A 134 3.63 0.19 4.22
C MET A 134 3.68 1.26 5.32
N PRO A 135 4.84 1.50 5.96
CA PRO A 135 5.00 2.60 6.91
C PRO A 135 4.49 3.93 6.33
N GLY A 136 3.64 4.63 7.10
CA GLY A 136 2.99 5.84 6.61
C GLY A 136 2.32 6.66 7.71
N GLY A 137 1.84 7.83 7.34
CA GLY A 137 1.19 8.77 8.26
C GLY A 137 -0.33 8.60 8.37
N PHE A 138 -1.00 9.68 8.78
CA PHE A 138 -2.43 9.68 9.07
C PHE A 138 -3.31 9.15 7.94
N GLY A 139 -3.00 9.46 6.67
CA GLY A 139 -3.78 8.94 5.55
C GLY A 139 -3.68 7.41 5.40
N THR A 140 -2.51 6.83 5.71
CA THR A 140 -2.33 5.37 5.71
C THR A 140 -3.11 4.72 6.85
N PHE A 141 -3.08 5.32 8.05
CA PHE A 141 -3.86 4.87 9.19
C PHE A 141 -5.37 4.96 8.94
N ASP A 142 -5.82 6.06 8.35
CA ASP A 142 -7.22 6.31 8.04
C ASP A 142 -7.80 5.21 7.14
N GLU A 143 -7.09 4.85 6.06
CA GLU A 143 -7.53 3.78 5.15
C GLU A 143 -7.41 2.38 5.80
N LEU A 144 -6.34 2.13 6.57
CA LEU A 144 -6.14 0.86 7.26
C LEU A 144 -7.26 0.59 8.27
N PHE A 145 -7.52 1.55 9.16
CA PHE A 145 -8.52 1.37 10.20
C PHE A 145 -9.95 1.37 9.67
N GLU A 146 -10.22 2.04 8.55
CA GLU A 146 -11.51 1.91 7.88
C GLU A 146 -11.74 0.48 7.40
N VAL A 147 -10.77 -0.08 6.67
CA VAL A 147 -10.90 -1.46 6.16
C VAL A 147 -11.01 -2.47 7.31
N LEU A 148 -10.17 -2.34 8.34
CA LEU A 148 -10.25 -3.20 9.54
C LEU A 148 -11.62 -3.10 10.22
N THR A 149 -12.17 -1.89 10.36
CA THR A 149 -13.49 -1.67 10.96
C THR A 149 -14.59 -2.31 10.11
N LEU A 150 -14.54 -2.17 8.79
CA LEU A 150 -15.51 -2.76 7.89
C LEU A 150 -15.49 -4.30 7.95
N MET A 151 -14.31 -4.91 8.07
CA MET A 151 -14.17 -6.36 8.21
C MET A 151 -14.62 -6.85 9.59
N GLN A 152 -14.15 -6.22 10.67
CA GLN A 152 -14.53 -6.54 12.04
C GLN A 152 -16.05 -6.49 12.25
N THR A 153 -16.70 -5.46 11.73
CA THR A 153 -18.16 -5.27 11.85
C THR A 153 -18.96 -6.08 10.82
N ARG A 154 -18.30 -6.84 9.95
CA ARG A 154 -18.91 -7.61 8.86
C ARG A 154 -19.74 -6.75 7.89
N LYS A 155 -19.40 -5.47 7.77
CA LYS A 155 -19.94 -4.59 6.72
C LYS A 155 -19.30 -4.89 5.38
N MET A 156 -18.04 -5.30 5.39
CA MET A 156 -17.37 -5.91 4.24
C MET A 156 -17.41 -7.43 4.40
N THR A 157 -18.07 -8.11 3.48
CA THR A 157 -18.25 -9.57 3.52
C THR A 157 -17.27 -10.31 2.62
N LYS A 158 -16.66 -9.61 1.66
CA LYS A 158 -15.62 -10.18 0.81
C LYS A 158 -14.35 -10.47 1.61
N HIS A 159 -13.70 -11.58 1.31
CA HIS A 159 -12.38 -11.85 1.84
C HIS A 159 -11.36 -10.87 1.27
N GLN A 160 -10.67 -10.14 2.13
CA GLN A 160 -9.67 -9.14 1.75
C GLN A 160 -8.42 -9.27 2.61
N PRO A 161 -7.36 -9.92 2.11
CA PRO A 161 -6.10 -10.01 2.83
C PRO A 161 -5.49 -8.62 3.06
N ILE A 162 -5.05 -8.37 4.29
CA ILE A 162 -4.37 -7.14 4.70
C ILE A 162 -2.95 -7.48 5.11
N VAL A 163 -1.97 -6.86 4.48
CA VAL A 163 -0.55 -6.96 4.85
C VAL A 163 -0.11 -5.67 5.52
N LEU A 164 0.41 -5.76 6.74
CA LEU A 164 1.23 -4.73 7.36
C LEU A 164 2.69 -5.06 7.10
N PHE A 165 3.34 -4.27 6.27
CA PHE A 165 4.75 -4.41 5.95
C PHE A 165 5.59 -3.44 6.79
N GLY A 166 6.68 -3.94 7.40
CA GLY A 166 7.55 -3.13 8.26
C GLY A 166 7.18 -3.26 9.73
N MET A 167 7.44 -4.44 10.33
CA MET A 167 7.01 -4.77 11.70
C MET A 167 7.55 -3.79 12.73
N ASP A 168 8.84 -3.42 12.65
CA ASP A 168 9.46 -2.48 13.59
C ASP A 168 8.74 -1.13 13.59
N TYR A 169 8.34 -0.64 12.43
CA TYR A 169 7.56 0.59 12.33
C TYR A 169 6.19 0.43 12.99
N TRP A 170 5.43 -0.60 12.60
CA TRP A 170 4.07 -0.79 13.10
C TRP A 170 4.03 -1.03 14.60
N ASP A 171 4.97 -1.79 15.16
CA ASP A 171 5.10 -2.04 16.60
C ASP A 171 5.51 -0.79 17.40
N SER A 172 6.23 0.13 16.76
CA SER A 172 6.60 1.40 17.41
C SER A 172 5.45 2.41 17.48
N VAL A 173 4.45 2.29 16.60
CA VAL A 173 3.38 3.30 16.47
C VAL A 173 1.99 2.80 16.90
N ILE A 174 1.77 1.48 16.96
CA ILE A 174 0.50 0.88 17.38
C ILE A 174 0.77 -0.30 18.33
N ASP A 175 0.29 -0.21 19.55
CA ASP A 175 0.22 -1.34 20.49
C ASP A 175 -1.08 -2.12 20.24
N PHE A 176 -1.08 -3.02 19.25
CA PHE A 176 -2.23 -3.88 18.96
C PHE A 176 -2.63 -4.76 20.15
N ASP A 177 -1.65 -5.33 20.86
CA ASP A 177 -1.90 -6.12 22.08
C ASP A 177 -2.50 -5.23 23.17
N GLY A 178 -2.12 -3.96 23.24
CA GLY A 178 -2.71 -2.97 24.10
C GLY A 178 -4.20 -2.76 23.85
N LEU A 179 -4.62 -2.74 22.58
CA LEU A 179 -6.04 -2.65 22.21
C LEU A 179 -6.81 -3.89 22.71
N VAL A 180 -6.25 -5.08 22.59
CA VAL A 180 -6.85 -6.31 23.12
C VAL A 180 -6.91 -6.28 24.64
N ARG A 181 -5.82 -5.90 25.33
CA ARG A 181 -5.80 -5.79 26.79
C ARG A 181 -6.79 -4.78 27.33
N ALA A 182 -7.01 -3.68 26.59
CA ALA A 182 -8.00 -2.67 26.93
C ALA A 182 -9.45 -3.11 26.62
N GLY A 183 -9.65 -4.23 25.94
CA GLY A 183 -10.96 -4.73 25.54
C GLY A 183 -11.64 -3.91 24.44
N THR A 184 -10.88 -3.12 23.67
CA THR A 184 -11.41 -2.30 22.58
C THR A 184 -11.52 -3.09 21.26
N ILE A 185 -10.75 -4.18 21.13
CA ILE A 185 -10.86 -5.19 20.07
C ILE A 185 -10.75 -6.59 20.67
N ALA A 186 -11.22 -7.61 19.96
CA ALA A 186 -11.04 -9.01 20.32
C ALA A 186 -9.66 -9.52 19.86
N SER A 187 -9.12 -10.55 20.52
CA SER A 187 -7.85 -11.17 20.06
C SER A 187 -7.96 -11.74 18.64
N ALA A 188 -9.13 -12.26 18.26
CA ALA A 188 -9.38 -12.76 16.91
C ALA A 188 -9.36 -11.64 15.83
N ASP A 189 -9.50 -10.38 16.20
CA ASP A 189 -9.39 -9.26 15.23
C ASP A 189 -7.95 -9.08 14.73
N LEU A 190 -6.96 -9.60 15.47
CA LEU A 190 -5.56 -9.59 15.04
C LEU A 190 -5.31 -10.55 13.86
N ASP A 191 -6.14 -11.56 13.69
CA ASP A 191 -6.06 -12.53 12.57
C ASP A 191 -6.45 -11.88 11.22
N LEU A 192 -7.05 -10.69 11.25
CA LEU A 192 -7.35 -9.91 10.04
C LEU A 192 -6.08 -9.38 9.35
N ILE A 193 -4.94 -9.40 10.05
CA ILE A 193 -3.72 -8.73 9.63
C ILE A 193 -2.58 -9.74 9.48
N HIS A 194 -1.99 -9.80 8.30
CA HIS A 194 -0.71 -10.49 8.09
C HIS A 194 0.45 -9.51 8.23
N ARG A 195 1.39 -9.81 9.13
CA ARG A 195 2.54 -8.95 9.46
C ARG A 195 3.82 -9.54 8.90
N THR A 196 4.61 -8.74 8.17
CA THR A 196 5.85 -9.23 7.55
C THR A 196 6.81 -8.09 7.21
N ASP A 197 8.12 -8.40 7.17
CA ASP A 197 9.19 -7.55 6.65
C ASP A 197 9.74 -8.07 5.32
N SER A 198 9.17 -9.15 4.80
CA SER A 198 9.66 -9.85 3.63
C SER A 198 8.74 -9.63 2.42
N VAL A 199 9.33 -9.18 1.31
CA VAL A 199 8.62 -9.10 0.02
C VAL A 199 8.12 -10.48 -0.41
N ASP A 200 8.92 -11.54 -0.19
CA ASP A 200 8.51 -12.93 -0.47
C ASP A 200 7.30 -13.32 0.38
N GLY A 201 7.36 -13.07 1.70
CA GLY A 201 6.25 -13.38 2.61
C GLY A 201 4.97 -12.65 2.25
N ALA A 202 5.04 -11.36 1.92
CA ALA A 202 3.89 -10.57 1.47
C ALA A 202 3.33 -11.11 0.13
N PHE A 203 4.21 -11.42 -0.81
CA PHE A 203 3.82 -11.94 -2.11
C PHE A 203 3.13 -13.29 -2.00
N ASP A 204 3.73 -14.25 -1.29
CA ASP A 204 3.19 -15.60 -1.12
C ASP A 204 1.84 -15.57 -0.38
N PHE A 205 1.72 -14.75 0.66
CA PHE A 205 0.46 -14.56 1.37
C PHE A 205 -0.62 -14.00 0.44
N ILE A 206 -0.38 -12.88 -0.22
CA ILE A 206 -1.39 -12.22 -1.07
C ILE A 206 -1.81 -13.14 -2.22
N THR A 207 -0.87 -13.76 -2.92
CA THR A 207 -1.18 -14.60 -4.08
C THR A 207 -1.94 -15.86 -3.71
N ARG A 208 -1.64 -16.48 -2.56
CA ARG A 208 -2.40 -17.59 -2.02
C ARG A 208 -3.85 -17.17 -1.71
N GLU A 209 -4.03 -16.12 -0.92
CA GLU A 209 -5.35 -15.65 -0.50
C GLU A 209 -6.22 -15.22 -1.70
N LEU A 210 -5.62 -14.53 -2.69
CA LEU A 210 -6.32 -14.14 -3.90
C LEU A 210 -6.69 -15.34 -4.77
N THR A 211 -5.83 -16.35 -4.85
CA THR A 211 -6.11 -17.58 -5.61
C THR A 211 -7.25 -18.37 -4.98
N GLU A 212 -7.24 -18.52 -3.66
CA GLU A 212 -8.22 -19.33 -2.95
C GLU A 212 -9.60 -18.67 -2.87
N HIS A 213 -9.65 -17.32 -2.75
CA HIS A 213 -10.90 -16.62 -2.47
C HIS A 213 -11.38 -15.72 -3.62
N ALA A 214 -10.50 -14.96 -4.26
CA ALA A 214 -10.92 -13.98 -5.25
C ALA A 214 -11.04 -14.54 -6.68
N LEU A 215 -10.22 -15.54 -7.05
CA LEU A 215 -10.34 -16.21 -8.34
C LEU A 215 -11.46 -17.26 -8.35
N ALA A 216 -11.72 -17.89 -7.19
CA ALA A 216 -12.80 -18.86 -7.04
C ALA A 216 -14.19 -18.19 -7.02
N ASP A 217 -14.29 -16.96 -6.52
CA ASP A 217 -15.52 -16.14 -6.51
C ASP A 217 -15.18 -14.69 -6.91
N PRO A 218 -15.16 -14.37 -8.22
CA PRO A 218 -14.82 -13.05 -8.71
C PRO A 218 -15.84 -11.96 -8.37
N GLY A 219 -16.99 -12.32 -7.79
CA GLY A 219 -18.00 -11.39 -7.31
C GLY A 219 -17.46 -10.46 -6.22
N GLY A 220 -17.73 -9.17 -6.33
CA GLY A 220 -17.43 -8.21 -5.29
C GLY A 220 -18.67 -7.95 -4.46
N GLY A 221 -18.66 -8.35 -3.18
CA GLY A 221 -19.62 -7.86 -2.20
C GLY A 221 -18.95 -6.85 -1.28
N LEU A 222 -19.59 -5.71 -1.00
CA LEU A 222 -19.37 -5.01 0.25
C LEU A 222 -20.03 -5.83 1.35
#